data_f51666baa619d73a895ccabe2d19c873
#
_entry.id   f51666baa619d73a895ccabe2d19c873
#
_cell.length_a   1.000
_cell.length_b   1.000
_cell.length_c   1.000
_cell.angle_alpha   90.00
_cell.angle_beta   90.00
_cell.angle_gamma   90.00
#
_symmetry.space_group_name_H-M   'P 1'
#
loop_
_entity.id
_entity.type
_entity.pdbx_description
1 polymer ?
#
loop_
_entity_poly.entity_id
_entity_poly.type
_entity_poly.pdbx_seq_one_letter_code
_entity_poly.pdbx_strand_id
1 'polypeptide(L)'
;MAESAGKPQASKSKTEKAKVEKNRAEKTDTSRAASAKSGSSRENAGVKADDTVKANSGAKISAGVKAQAGAKANSAVRPEAVPVDFAADPTNYVNRELSWLEFNYRVLSESRDKSIPLFERLKFLSITASNLDEFYMVRVASLKDMVHAKYTKPDIAGLTPQEQLDRISERTHELVEMQYSTYNRSLVPTLRQNGLRMITGHEDMTEEEAAYTDEYFRKNVYPVLTPMAFDSSRPFPLIRNKTLNIAALLRKKSGEDEELEFAMVQVPSVISRIVELPREIDEDGKERRVVILLEEIIERNMPSLFLNYDIVASHPFRIMRNADLTIDEEEAVDLLEEIQKQLKKRQWGEAIR
;
A
#
# COMPACT_ATOMS: atom_id res chain seq x y z
N MET A 1 43.71 -31.84 50.20
CA MET A 1 42.76 -32.89 50.69
C MET A 1 41.46 -32.57 50.03
N ALA A 2 41.19 -33.21 48.95
CA ALA A 2 40.36 -34.41 48.76
C ALA A 2 38.89 -34.00 48.68
N GLU A 3 38.36 -34.03 47.42
CA GLU A 3 37.40 -35.04 46.89
C GLU A 3 35.96 -34.74 47.31
N SER A 4 34.96 -34.73 46.47
CA SER A 4 34.48 -35.66 45.44
C SER A 4 33.36 -35.02 44.60
N ALA A 5 33.33 -35.07 43.33
CA ALA A 5 32.67 -36.02 42.44
C ALA A 5 31.15 -36.21 42.59
N GLY A 6 30.40 -35.84 41.53
CA GLY A 6 28.99 -36.21 41.37
C GLY A 6 28.38 -35.73 40.07
N LYS A 7 28.55 -36.42 38.94
CA LYS A 7 27.62 -36.55 37.82
C LYS A 7 26.70 -37.75 38.10
N PRO A 8 25.51 -37.94 37.45
CA PRO A 8 25.01 -37.47 36.17
C PRO A 8 23.49 -37.09 36.15
N GLN A 9 23.04 -36.33 35.17
CA GLN A 9 21.64 -36.46 34.68
C GLN A 9 21.52 -36.17 33.19
N ALA A 10 21.60 -37.23 32.42
CA ALA A 10 21.23 -37.26 31.01
C ALA A 10 20.12 -38.30 30.82
N SER A 11 18.86 -37.95 30.95
CA SER A 11 17.73 -38.82 30.49
C SER A 11 16.37 -38.15 30.29
N LYS A 12 16.27 -36.79 30.20
CA LYS A 12 14.96 -36.14 29.94
C LYS A 12 14.71 -35.57 28.54
N SER A 13 15.66 -35.74 27.59
CA SER A 13 15.53 -35.10 26.28
C SER A 13 14.89 -35.93 25.17
N LYS A 14 14.67 -37.23 25.36
CA LYS A 14 14.10 -38.11 24.31
C LYS A 14 12.57 -38.19 24.32
N THR A 15 11.92 -37.95 25.45
CA THR A 15 10.45 -38.09 25.57
C THR A 15 9.72 -36.81 25.11
N GLU A 16 10.36 -35.65 25.16
CA GLU A 16 9.76 -34.39 24.72
C GLU A 16 9.80 -34.21 23.20
N LYS A 17 10.83 -34.73 22.53
CA LYS A 17 10.91 -34.68 21.04
C LYS A 17 9.86 -35.57 20.36
N ALA A 18 9.52 -36.70 20.95
CA ALA A 18 8.49 -37.61 20.44
C ALA A 18 7.06 -37.04 20.54
N LYS A 19 6.80 -36.15 21.52
CA LYS A 19 5.49 -35.51 21.73
C LYS A 19 5.25 -34.35 20.79
N VAL A 20 6.30 -33.67 20.32
CA VAL A 20 6.22 -32.56 19.36
C VAL A 20 6.00 -33.07 17.93
N GLU A 21 6.59 -34.23 17.58
CA GLU A 21 6.38 -34.83 16.27
C GLU A 21 4.97 -35.43 16.09
N LYS A 22 4.38 -35.99 17.14
CA LYS A 22 3.02 -36.53 17.08
C LYS A 22 1.93 -35.45 16.91
N ASN A 23 2.12 -34.27 17.50
CA ASN A 23 1.20 -33.13 17.34
C ASN A 23 1.34 -32.41 15.97
N ARG A 24 2.40 -32.67 15.21
CA ARG A 24 2.59 -32.11 13.86
C ARG A 24 1.95 -32.96 12.79
N ALA A 25 1.82 -34.29 13.02
CA ALA A 25 1.15 -35.21 12.10
C ALA A 25 -0.40 -35.10 12.15
N GLU A 26 -0.98 -34.83 13.31
CA GLU A 26 -2.45 -34.68 13.46
C GLU A 26 -2.99 -33.35 12.90
N LYS A 27 -2.16 -32.29 12.74
CA LYS A 27 -2.60 -31.01 12.15
C LYS A 27 -2.59 -30.97 10.62
N THR A 28 -1.96 -31.91 9.96
CA THR A 28 -1.93 -31.99 8.49
C THR A 28 -3.08 -32.76 7.88
N ASP A 29 -3.79 -33.59 8.64
CA ASP A 29 -4.92 -34.38 8.12
C ASP A 29 -6.27 -33.63 8.18
N THR A 30 -6.42 -32.63 9.03
CA THR A 30 -7.65 -31.83 9.13
C THR A 30 -7.77 -30.71 8.08
N SER A 31 -6.69 -30.35 7.39
CA SER A 31 -6.73 -29.34 6.32
C SER A 31 -7.05 -29.90 4.92
N ARG A 32 -7.02 -31.23 4.75
CA ARG A 32 -7.28 -31.90 3.47
C ARG A 32 -8.73 -32.32 3.25
N ALA A 33 -9.56 -32.31 4.30
CA ALA A 33 -10.98 -32.68 4.24
C ALA A 33 -11.95 -31.53 3.97
N ALA A 34 -11.51 -30.26 3.98
CA ALA A 34 -12.37 -29.08 3.78
C ALA A 34 -12.41 -28.54 2.33
N SER A 35 -11.63 -29.12 1.40
CA SER A 35 -11.52 -28.64 0.02
C SER A 35 -12.29 -29.43 -1.03
N ALA A 36 -13.15 -30.38 -0.65
CA ALA A 36 -13.80 -31.27 -1.59
C ALA A 36 -15.34 -31.29 -1.52
N LYS A 37 -15.99 -30.16 -1.21
CA LYS A 37 -17.47 -30.04 -1.37
C LYS A 37 -17.86 -28.60 -1.71
N SER A 38 -17.71 -28.21 -2.96
CA SER A 38 -18.55 -27.17 -3.61
C SER A 38 -18.36 -27.27 -5.13
N GLY A 39 -19.03 -28.21 -5.71
CA GLY A 39 -19.19 -28.33 -7.14
C GLY A 39 -20.59 -28.87 -7.42
N SER A 40 -21.30 -28.19 -8.27
CA SER A 40 -22.62 -28.53 -8.86
C SER A 40 -23.79 -27.71 -8.32
N SER A 41 -24.19 -26.72 -9.12
CA SER A 41 -25.49 -26.67 -9.81
C SER A 41 -25.59 -25.34 -10.55
N ARG A 42 -25.39 -25.36 -11.85
CA ARG A 42 -25.83 -24.31 -12.78
C ARG A 42 -27.12 -24.81 -13.41
N GLU A 43 -28.24 -24.23 -13.06
CA GLU A 43 -29.46 -24.28 -13.86
C GLU A 43 -29.48 -23.09 -14.81
N ASN A 44 -29.62 -23.43 -16.09
CA ASN A 44 -29.87 -22.54 -17.21
C ASN A 44 -31.29 -21.98 -17.11
N ALA A 45 -31.44 -20.67 -17.02
CA ALA A 45 -32.68 -19.99 -17.39
C ALA A 45 -32.42 -19.21 -18.69
N GLY A 46 -32.88 -19.80 -19.79
CA GLY A 46 -32.87 -19.14 -21.10
C GLY A 46 -33.90 -18.02 -21.14
N VAL A 47 -33.47 -16.84 -21.53
CA VAL A 47 -34.36 -15.75 -21.93
C VAL A 47 -34.33 -15.68 -23.46
N LYS A 48 -35.51 -15.95 -24.04
CA LYS A 48 -35.79 -15.84 -25.48
C LYS A 48 -35.75 -14.36 -25.88
N ALA A 49 -34.98 -14.08 -26.94
CA ALA A 49 -35.10 -12.86 -27.71
C ALA A 49 -36.44 -12.87 -28.46
N ASP A 50 -37.17 -11.77 -28.40
CA ASP A 50 -38.35 -11.51 -29.22
C ASP A 50 -37.99 -10.40 -30.21
N ASP A 51 -37.86 -10.81 -31.46
CA ASP A 51 -37.73 -9.95 -32.64
C ASP A 51 -39.11 -9.38 -32.97
N THR A 52 -39.26 -8.06 -32.97
CA THR A 52 -40.12 -7.35 -33.92
C THR A 52 -39.93 -5.85 -33.85
N VAL A 53 -39.22 -5.28 -34.80
CA VAL A 53 -39.45 -3.88 -35.24
C VAL A 53 -39.63 -3.90 -36.73
N LYS A 54 -40.86 -3.68 -37.13
CA LYS A 54 -41.34 -3.56 -38.53
C LYS A 54 -40.74 -2.32 -39.20
N ALA A 55 -40.24 -2.59 -40.40
CA ALA A 55 -39.98 -1.57 -41.42
C ALA A 55 -41.28 -0.85 -41.78
N ASN A 56 -41.23 0.45 -41.92
CA ASN A 56 -42.28 1.19 -42.60
C ASN A 56 -41.70 1.89 -43.82
N SER A 57 -42.21 1.46 -44.93
CA SER A 57 -41.91 1.87 -46.29
C SER A 57 -42.61 3.18 -46.66
N GLY A 58 -41.98 3.98 -47.48
CA GLY A 58 -42.67 4.61 -48.58
C GLY A 58 -42.96 6.09 -48.48
N ALA A 59 -42.15 6.87 -49.20
CA ALA A 59 -42.68 8.03 -49.93
C ALA A 59 -41.88 8.22 -51.22
N LYS A 60 -42.51 7.86 -52.35
CA LYS A 60 -42.08 8.26 -53.69
C LYS A 60 -42.49 9.71 -53.92
N ILE A 61 -41.55 10.56 -54.29
CA ILE A 61 -41.87 11.78 -55.03
C ILE A 61 -41.00 11.79 -56.29
N SER A 62 -41.72 11.59 -57.41
CA SER A 62 -41.22 11.80 -58.75
C SER A 62 -41.44 13.25 -59.17
N ALA A 63 -40.40 13.96 -59.59
CA ALA A 63 -40.57 15.09 -60.49
C ALA A 63 -39.30 15.19 -61.33
N GLY A 64 -39.48 14.95 -62.62
CA GLY A 64 -38.45 15.09 -63.63
C GLY A 64 -38.14 16.58 -63.98
N VAL A 65 -36.87 16.84 -64.19
CA VAL A 65 -36.42 17.99 -64.93
C VAL A 65 -35.38 17.53 -65.96
N LYS A 66 -35.62 17.94 -67.20
CA LYS A 66 -34.86 17.61 -68.41
C LYS A 66 -33.44 18.17 -68.35
N ALA A 67 -32.54 17.37 -68.90
CA ALA A 67 -31.16 17.70 -69.16
C ALA A 67 -31.01 18.90 -70.13
N GLN A 68 -30.05 19.78 -69.86
CA GLN A 68 -29.31 20.50 -70.83
C GLN A 68 -27.82 20.29 -70.67
N ALA A 69 -27.22 19.87 -71.77
CA ALA A 69 -25.80 19.55 -71.86
C ALA A 69 -24.93 20.82 -71.88
N GLY A 70 -23.73 20.68 -71.30
CA GLY A 70 -22.62 21.50 -71.71
C GLY A 70 -21.90 22.30 -70.62
N ALA A 71 -21.09 21.64 -69.83
CA ALA A 71 -19.94 22.27 -69.22
C ALA A 71 -18.81 21.22 -69.08
N LYS A 72 -17.67 21.50 -69.69
CA LYS A 72 -16.45 20.72 -69.63
C LYS A 72 -16.04 20.65 -68.16
N ALA A 73 -16.17 19.49 -67.54
CA ALA A 73 -15.65 19.21 -66.18
C ALA A 73 -14.12 19.22 -66.26
N ASN A 74 -13.52 20.25 -65.68
CA ASN A 74 -12.14 20.26 -65.32
C ASN A 74 -12.01 19.14 -64.20
N SER A 75 -11.38 18.00 -64.55
CA SER A 75 -11.05 16.98 -63.62
C SER A 75 -9.94 17.50 -62.70
N ALA A 76 -10.34 18.25 -61.66
CA ALA A 76 -9.47 18.45 -60.53
C ALA A 76 -9.26 17.07 -59.90
N VAL A 77 -8.07 16.52 -60.08
CA VAL A 77 -7.59 15.34 -59.34
C VAL A 77 -7.73 15.68 -57.87
N ARG A 78 -8.73 15.07 -57.20
CA ARG A 78 -8.76 15.11 -55.75
C ARG A 78 -7.46 14.46 -55.28
N PRO A 79 -6.66 15.13 -54.43
CA PRO A 79 -5.50 14.47 -53.86
C PRO A 79 -6.03 13.21 -53.17
N GLU A 80 -5.49 12.05 -53.52
CA GLU A 80 -5.72 10.82 -52.79
C GLU A 80 -5.41 11.11 -51.33
N ALA A 81 -6.42 10.96 -50.46
CA ALA A 81 -6.22 11.10 -49.02
C ALA A 81 -5.22 10.02 -48.63
N VAL A 82 -4.02 10.43 -48.27
CA VAL A 82 -3.02 9.53 -47.69
C VAL A 82 -3.69 8.84 -46.50
N PRO A 83 -3.72 7.48 -46.46
CA PRO A 83 -4.32 6.78 -45.35
C PRO A 83 -3.65 7.26 -44.06
N VAL A 84 -4.41 7.87 -43.16
CA VAL A 84 -3.89 8.29 -41.85
C VAL A 84 -3.64 7.00 -41.05
N ASP A 85 -2.40 6.68 -40.80
CA ASP A 85 -2.04 5.58 -39.91
C ASP A 85 -2.27 6.00 -38.45
N PHE A 86 -3.47 5.76 -37.97
CA PHE A 86 -3.85 6.06 -36.59
C PHE A 86 -3.01 5.27 -35.56
N ALA A 87 -2.41 4.14 -35.93
CA ALA A 87 -1.57 3.35 -35.07
C ALA A 87 -0.18 3.96 -34.84
N ALA A 88 0.28 4.80 -35.80
CA ALA A 88 1.57 5.48 -35.67
C ALA A 88 1.51 6.79 -34.88
N ASP A 89 0.31 7.30 -34.55
CA ASP A 89 0.14 8.55 -33.80
C ASP A 89 0.07 8.28 -32.29
N PRO A 90 1.10 8.71 -31.52
CA PRO A 90 1.15 8.50 -30.05
C PRO A 90 -0.03 9.15 -29.30
N THR A 91 -0.67 10.17 -29.88
CA THR A 91 -1.82 10.86 -29.25
C THR A 91 -3.07 9.98 -29.15
N ASN A 92 -3.13 8.89 -29.91
CA ASN A 92 -4.21 7.92 -29.85
C ASN A 92 -4.05 6.90 -28.70
N TYR A 93 -2.95 6.96 -27.96
CA TYR A 93 -2.65 6.04 -26.86
C TYR A 93 -2.61 6.75 -25.52
N VAL A 94 -3.00 6.04 -24.49
CA VAL A 94 -2.86 6.47 -23.11
C VAL A 94 -1.65 5.75 -22.50
N ASN A 95 -0.79 6.49 -21.80
CA ASN A 95 0.30 5.86 -21.06
C ASN A 95 -0.26 4.84 -20.05
N ARG A 96 0.34 3.66 -20.03
CA ARG A 96 -0.13 2.53 -19.23
C ARG A 96 -0.12 2.80 -17.73
N GLU A 97 0.92 3.45 -17.24
CA GLU A 97 1.10 3.69 -15.81
C GLU A 97 0.15 4.79 -15.30
N LEU A 98 -0.08 5.82 -16.10
CA LEU A 98 -1.09 6.85 -15.81
C LEU A 98 -2.50 6.25 -15.84
N SER A 99 -2.81 5.40 -16.82
CA SER A 99 -4.09 4.68 -16.89
C SER A 99 -4.32 3.80 -15.64
N TRP A 100 -3.25 3.19 -15.11
CA TRP A 100 -3.34 2.41 -13.87
C TRP A 100 -3.66 3.29 -12.65
N LEU A 101 -3.11 4.50 -12.57
CA LEU A 101 -3.47 5.46 -11.51
C LEU A 101 -4.94 5.85 -11.59
N GLU A 102 -5.50 6.03 -12.80
CA GLU A 102 -6.94 6.29 -12.98
C GLU A 102 -7.80 5.09 -12.53
N PHE A 103 -7.33 3.85 -12.74
CA PHE A 103 -7.98 2.68 -12.16
C PHE A 103 -7.97 2.75 -10.63
N ASN A 104 -6.83 3.05 -10.01
CA ASN A 104 -6.73 3.14 -8.57
C ASN A 104 -7.57 4.31 -7.99
N TYR A 105 -7.71 5.40 -8.75
CA TYR A 105 -8.64 6.49 -8.43
C TYR A 105 -10.09 6.00 -8.35
N ARG A 106 -10.54 5.13 -9.29
CA ARG A 106 -11.89 4.53 -9.22
C ARG A 106 -12.07 3.66 -8.00
N VAL A 107 -11.03 2.89 -7.59
CA VAL A 107 -11.06 2.14 -6.33
C VAL A 107 -11.21 3.07 -5.14
N LEU A 108 -10.51 4.22 -5.13
CA LEU A 108 -10.67 5.25 -4.11
C LEU A 108 -12.09 5.84 -4.08
N SER A 109 -12.74 6.00 -5.24
CA SER A 109 -14.09 6.57 -5.31
C SER A 109 -15.11 5.73 -4.55
N GLU A 110 -14.95 4.39 -4.50
CA GLU A 110 -15.80 3.51 -3.68
C GLU A 110 -15.70 3.83 -2.18
N SER A 111 -14.53 4.25 -1.69
CA SER A 111 -14.37 4.66 -0.30
C SER A 111 -15.14 5.97 0.04
N ARG A 112 -15.48 6.75 -0.97
CA ARG A 112 -16.18 8.04 -0.86
C ARG A 112 -17.69 7.91 -1.05
N ASP A 113 -18.16 6.82 -1.62
CA ASP A 113 -19.59 6.56 -1.82
C ASP A 113 -20.25 6.23 -0.47
N LYS A 114 -21.19 7.08 -0.05
CA LYS A 114 -21.91 6.93 1.20
C LYS A 114 -22.96 5.80 1.17
N SER A 115 -23.31 5.26 -0.01
CA SER A 115 -24.19 4.11 -0.14
C SER A 115 -23.51 2.80 0.28
N ILE A 116 -22.18 2.79 0.30
CA ILE A 116 -21.35 1.63 0.70
C ILE A 116 -21.23 1.59 2.23
N PRO A 117 -21.34 0.41 2.87
CA PRO A 117 -21.16 0.26 4.31
C PRO A 117 -19.82 0.80 4.80
N LEU A 118 -19.79 1.43 5.98
CA LEU A 118 -18.66 2.17 6.51
C LEU A 118 -17.34 1.38 6.51
N PHE A 119 -17.34 0.12 6.97
CA PHE A 119 -16.14 -0.70 7.01
C PHE A 119 -15.68 -1.18 5.63
N GLU A 120 -16.60 -1.33 4.67
CA GLU A 120 -16.21 -1.59 3.28
C GLU A 120 -15.56 -0.36 2.65
N ARG A 121 -16.03 0.86 2.97
CA ARG A 121 -15.37 2.10 2.56
C ARG A 121 -13.95 2.20 3.11
N LEU A 122 -13.72 1.85 4.38
CA LEU A 122 -12.38 1.76 4.96
C LEU A 122 -11.51 0.72 4.23
N LYS A 123 -12.11 -0.42 3.87
CA LYS A 123 -11.43 -1.46 3.12
C LYS A 123 -10.99 -0.98 1.73
N PHE A 124 -11.85 -0.27 0.99
CA PHE A 124 -11.49 0.32 -0.30
C PHE A 124 -10.36 1.34 -0.17
N LEU A 125 -10.38 2.18 0.88
CA LEU A 125 -9.28 3.09 1.16
C LEU A 125 -7.95 2.35 1.41
N SER A 126 -7.99 1.27 2.18
CA SER A 126 -6.83 0.41 2.45
C SER A 126 -6.32 -0.28 1.18
N ILE A 127 -7.22 -0.78 0.32
CA ILE A 127 -6.89 -1.37 -0.98
C ILE A 127 -6.19 -0.34 -1.86
N THR A 128 -6.72 0.89 -1.94
CA THR A 128 -6.11 1.97 -2.73
C THR A 128 -4.67 2.25 -2.27
N ALA A 129 -4.42 2.29 -0.96
CA ALA A 129 -3.09 2.51 -0.41
C ALA A 129 -2.15 1.32 -0.70
N SER A 130 -2.63 0.09 -0.56
CA SER A 130 -1.85 -1.12 -0.85
C SER A 130 -1.49 -1.25 -2.34
N ASN A 131 -2.44 -0.92 -3.22
CA ASN A 131 -2.22 -0.88 -4.66
C ASN A 131 -1.13 0.13 -5.02
N LEU A 132 -1.19 1.32 -4.40
CA LEU A 132 -0.18 2.36 -4.64
C LEU A 132 1.21 1.93 -4.16
N ASP A 133 1.30 1.24 -3.02
CA ASP A 133 2.56 0.67 -2.54
C ASP A 133 3.18 -0.29 -3.57
N GLU A 134 2.39 -1.21 -4.12
CA GLU A 134 2.86 -2.18 -5.10
C GLU A 134 3.25 -1.51 -6.42
N PHE A 135 2.45 -0.54 -6.87
CA PHE A 135 2.74 0.26 -8.06
C PHE A 135 4.12 0.94 -7.96
N TYR A 136 4.42 1.56 -6.82
CA TYR A 136 5.71 2.19 -6.61
C TYR A 136 6.86 1.18 -6.54
N MET A 137 6.67 0.07 -5.84
CA MET A 137 7.72 -0.92 -5.65
C MET A 137 8.10 -1.68 -6.93
N VAL A 138 7.20 -1.75 -7.91
CA VAL A 138 7.42 -2.50 -9.15
C VAL A 138 7.49 -1.54 -10.34
N ARG A 139 6.41 -0.81 -10.65
CA ARG A 139 6.30 -0.01 -11.88
C ARG A 139 7.17 1.24 -11.85
N VAL A 140 7.05 2.02 -10.78
CA VAL A 140 7.86 3.24 -10.62
C VAL A 140 9.33 2.88 -10.45
N ALA A 141 9.62 1.77 -9.77
CA ALA A 141 10.98 1.24 -9.64
C ALA A 141 11.60 0.93 -11.02
N SER A 142 10.90 0.16 -11.87
CA SER A 142 11.37 -0.12 -13.24
C SER A 142 11.62 1.16 -14.06
N LEU A 143 10.76 2.17 -13.96
CA LEU A 143 10.96 3.46 -14.66
C LEU A 143 12.19 4.20 -14.14
N LYS A 144 12.45 4.18 -12.82
CA LYS A 144 13.67 4.75 -12.24
C LYS A 144 14.92 4.02 -12.74
N ASP A 145 14.89 2.70 -12.81
CA ASP A 145 15.99 1.91 -13.34
C ASP A 145 16.27 2.27 -14.81
N MET A 146 15.24 2.49 -15.64
CA MET A 146 15.39 2.99 -17.01
C MET A 146 16.05 4.37 -17.06
N VAL A 147 15.66 5.30 -16.18
CA VAL A 147 16.29 6.63 -16.10
C VAL A 147 17.76 6.53 -15.67
N HIS A 148 18.07 5.69 -14.68
CA HIS A 148 19.46 5.43 -14.26
C HIS A 148 20.30 4.83 -15.38
N ALA A 149 19.71 3.95 -16.20
CA ALA A 149 20.33 3.40 -17.39
C ALA A 149 20.41 4.40 -18.57
N LYS A 150 19.95 5.65 -18.39
CA LYS A 150 19.88 6.69 -19.42
C LYS A 150 19.07 6.30 -20.65
N TYR A 151 18.05 5.46 -20.45
CA TYR A 151 17.13 5.09 -21.50
C TYR A 151 16.15 6.23 -21.81
N THR A 152 16.12 6.68 -23.07
CA THR A 152 15.36 7.87 -23.50
C THR A 152 14.28 7.58 -24.52
N LYS A 153 14.12 6.31 -24.96
CA LYS A 153 13.12 5.97 -25.97
C LYS A 153 11.72 6.15 -25.37
N PRO A 154 10.83 6.91 -26.04
CA PRO A 154 9.46 7.06 -25.61
C PRO A 154 8.67 5.76 -25.67
N ASP A 155 7.64 5.66 -24.84
CA ASP A 155 6.63 4.62 -24.92
C ASP A 155 5.66 4.84 -26.10
N ILE A 156 4.66 3.98 -26.23
CA ILE A 156 3.66 4.06 -27.29
C ILE A 156 2.83 5.35 -27.22
N ALA A 157 2.68 5.96 -26.04
CA ALA A 157 2.00 7.24 -25.83
C ALA A 157 2.94 8.45 -25.99
N GLY A 158 4.18 8.24 -26.43
CA GLY A 158 5.16 9.29 -26.71
C GLY A 158 5.87 9.85 -25.49
N LEU A 159 5.80 9.21 -24.31
CA LEU A 159 6.43 9.68 -23.08
C LEU A 159 7.74 8.95 -22.80
N THR A 160 8.82 9.71 -22.56
CA THR A 160 10.07 9.16 -22.03
C THR A 160 9.90 8.67 -20.60
N PRO A 161 10.78 7.78 -20.08
CA PRO A 161 10.71 7.33 -18.68
C PRO A 161 10.71 8.48 -17.67
N GLN A 162 11.47 9.54 -17.88
CA GLN A 162 11.48 10.71 -17.00
C GLN A 162 10.14 11.46 -17.02
N GLU A 163 9.59 11.73 -18.20
CA GLU A 163 8.27 12.38 -18.32
C GLU A 163 7.15 11.56 -17.70
N GLN A 164 7.25 10.21 -17.78
CA GLN A 164 6.32 9.32 -17.08
C GLN A 164 6.43 9.49 -15.57
N LEU A 165 7.66 9.49 -15.01
CA LEU A 165 7.89 9.68 -13.57
C LEU A 165 7.34 11.03 -13.07
N ASP A 166 7.55 12.09 -13.83
CA ASP A 166 7.08 13.44 -13.47
C ASP A 166 5.56 13.49 -13.40
N ARG A 167 4.87 12.98 -14.42
CA ARG A 167 3.40 12.91 -14.46
C ARG A 167 2.83 11.94 -13.40
N ILE A 168 3.49 10.81 -13.15
CA ILE A 168 3.12 9.88 -12.09
C ILE A 168 3.22 10.55 -10.73
N SER A 169 4.29 11.32 -10.49
CA SER A 169 4.48 12.05 -9.25
C SER A 169 3.35 13.03 -9.00
N GLU A 170 3.03 13.88 -9.98
CA GLU A 170 1.93 14.85 -9.90
C GLU A 170 0.60 14.15 -9.59
N ARG A 171 0.23 13.16 -10.39
CA ARG A 171 -1.04 12.44 -10.24
C ARG A 171 -1.14 11.67 -8.92
N THR A 172 -0.01 11.15 -8.44
CA THR A 172 0.05 10.45 -7.14
C THR A 172 -0.19 11.40 -5.97
N HIS A 173 0.36 12.62 -6.01
CA HIS A 173 0.13 13.61 -4.95
C HIS A 173 -1.36 13.95 -4.85
N GLU A 174 -2.05 14.18 -5.96
CA GLU A 174 -3.49 14.40 -5.98
C GLU A 174 -4.28 13.22 -5.39
N LEU A 175 -3.90 11.98 -5.76
CA LEU A 175 -4.53 10.77 -5.25
C LEU A 175 -4.36 10.64 -3.74
N VAL A 176 -3.16 10.89 -3.23
CA VAL A 176 -2.82 10.81 -1.80
C VAL A 176 -3.54 11.89 -1.00
N GLU A 177 -3.59 13.12 -1.50
CA GLU A 177 -4.37 14.20 -0.86
C GLU A 177 -5.84 13.80 -0.72
N MET A 178 -6.40 13.21 -1.77
CA MET A 178 -7.78 12.71 -1.75
C MET A 178 -7.97 11.54 -0.78
N GLN A 179 -7.00 10.62 -0.65
CA GLN A 179 -7.01 9.55 0.33
C GLN A 179 -7.09 10.11 1.75
N TYR A 180 -6.19 11.03 2.12
CA TYR A 180 -6.15 11.64 3.44
C TYR A 180 -7.39 12.51 3.72
N SER A 181 -7.85 13.26 2.72
CA SER A 181 -9.11 14.02 2.84
C SER A 181 -10.29 13.09 3.11
N THR A 182 -10.37 11.95 2.41
CA THR A 182 -11.43 10.95 2.61
C THR A 182 -11.36 10.33 4.01
N TYR A 183 -10.16 9.97 4.45
CA TYR A 183 -9.94 9.41 5.78
C TYR A 183 -10.30 10.40 6.88
N ASN A 184 -9.65 11.57 6.90
CA ASN A 184 -9.75 12.51 8.01
C ASN A 184 -11.10 13.25 8.07
N ARG A 185 -11.66 13.64 6.90
CA ARG A 185 -12.88 14.46 6.86
C ARG A 185 -14.18 13.67 6.72
N SER A 186 -14.09 12.41 6.32
CA SER A 186 -15.29 11.57 6.12
C SER A 186 -15.30 10.34 7.01
N LEU A 187 -14.28 9.48 6.91
CA LEU A 187 -14.33 8.17 7.56
C LEU A 187 -14.14 8.26 9.08
N VAL A 188 -13.15 8.99 9.57
CA VAL A 188 -12.89 9.14 11.02
C VAL A 188 -14.08 9.74 11.75
N PRO A 189 -14.70 10.87 11.29
CA PRO A 189 -15.91 11.38 11.92
C PRO A 189 -17.08 10.41 11.88
N THR A 190 -17.24 9.67 10.77
CA THR A 190 -18.32 8.68 10.64
C THR A 190 -18.12 7.49 11.57
N LEU A 191 -16.87 7.04 11.78
CA LEU A 191 -16.55 6.00 12.78
C LEU A 191 -16.96 6.44 14.17
N ARG A 192 -16.64 7.70 14.56
CA ARG A 192 -17.01 8.26 15.86
C ARG A 192 -18.52 8.28 16.05
N GLN A 193 -19.28 8.69 15.03
CA GLN A 193 -20.76 8.68 15.06
C GLN A 193 -21.33 7.27 15.22
N ASN A 194 -20.59 6.24 14.77
CA ASN A 194 -20.98 4.83 14.88
C ASN A 194 -20.35 4.11 16.10
N GLY A 195 -19.91 4.84 17.12
CA GLY A 195 -19.45 4.28 18.38
C GLY A 195 -18.00 3.80 18.41
N LEU A 196 -17.18 4.19 17.41
CA LEU A 196 -15.74 3.92 17.38
C LEU A 196 -14.96 5.24 17.32
N ARG A 197 -14.40 5.67 18.45
CA ARG A 197 -13.50 6.81 18.51
C ARG A 197 -12.07 6.36 18.23
N MET A 198 -11.48 6.87 17.17
CA MET A 198 -10.05 6.68 16.86
C MET A 198 -9.30 7.94 17.28
N ILE A 199 -8.34 7.81 18.16
CA ILE A 199 -7.41 8.87 18.54
C ILE A 199 -6.35 8.94 17.43
N THR A 200 -6.29 10.08 16.76
CA THR A 200 -5.41 10.32 15.61
C THR A 200 -4.16 11.13 15.94
N GLY A 201 -4.10 11.70 17.13
CA GLY A 201 -2.97 12.43 17.69
C GLY A 201 -2.93 12.18 19.20
N HIS A 202 -1.76 11.92 19.75
CA HIS A 202 -1.60 11.62 21.17
C HIS A 202 -1.91 12.84 22.06
N GLU A 203 -1.96 14.03 21.50
CA GLU A 203 -2.38 15.28 22.18
C GLU A 203 -3.89 15.33 22.46
N ASP A 204 -4.69 14.55 21.70
CA ASP A 204 -6.16 14.53 21.82
C ASP A 204 -6.66 13.57 22.92
N MET A 205 -5.74 12.94 23.67
CA MET A 205 -6.09 12.05 24.79
C MET A 205 -6.53 12.81 26.01
N THR A 206 -7.50 12.23 26.75
CA THR A 206 -7.81 12.64 28.12
C THR A 206 -6.68 12.27 29.09
N GLU A 207 -6.66 12.84 30.28
CA GLU A 207 -5.66 12.49 31.31
C GLU A 207 -5.69 10.97 31.67
N GLU A 208 -6.88 10.38 31.70
CA GLU A 208 -7.07 8.96 32.01
C GLU A 208 -6.53 8.07 30.87
N GLU A 209 -6.83 8.44 29.62
CA GLU A 209 -6.31 7.75 28.43
C GLU A 209 -4.79 7.86 28.33
N ALA A 210 -4.26 9.04 28.64
CA ALA A 210 -2.82 9.29 28.67
C ALA A 210 -2.14 8.43 29.75
N ALA A 211 -2.69 8.36 30.97
CA ALA A 211 -2.17 7.54 32.04
C ALA A 211 -2.20 6.04 31.68
N TYR A 212 -3.28 5.58 31.06
CA TYR A 212 -3.40 4.18 30.59
C TYR A 212 -2.36 3.88 29.49
N THR A 213 -2.20 4.73 28.50
CA THR A 213 -1.23 4.53 27.42
C THR A 213 0.20 4.60 27.90
N ASP A 214 0.53 5.45 28.88
CA ASP A 214 1.86 5.52 29.48
C ASP A 214 2.18 4.25 30.30
N GLU A 215 1.19 3.67 30.96
CA GLU A 215 1.35 2.38 31.66
C GLU A 215 1.50 1.23 30.65
N TYR A 216 0.67 1.21 29.61
CA TYR A 216 0.76 0.25 28.51
C TYR A 216 2.12 0.30 27.84
N PHE A 217 2.62 1.50 27.54
CA PHE A 217 3.95 1.71 26.99
C PHE A 217 5.03 1.08 27.87
N ARG A 218 5.06 1.41 29.15
CA ARG A 218 6.09 0.89 30.07
C ARG A 218 6.09 -0.63 30.19
N LYS A 219 4.90 -1.25 30.22
CA LYS A 219 4.76 -2.70 30.44
C LYS A 219 4.97 -3.52 29.17
N ASN A 220 4.44 -3.06 28.04
CA ASN A 220 4.32 -3.88 26.85
C ASN A 220 5.20 -3.40 25.68
N VAL A 221 5.40 -2.10 25.53
CA VAL A 221 6.05 -1.52 24.36
C VAL A 221 7.53 -1.28 24.61
N TYR A 222 7.87 -0.59 25.68
CA TYR A 222 9.25 -0.22 26.02
C TYR A 222 10.24 -1.42 26.00
N PRO A 223 9.90 -2.62 26.54
CA PRO A 223 10.85 -3.74 26.58
C PRO A 223 11.24 -4.29 25.21
N VAL A 224 10.48 -4.00 24.16
CA VAL A 224 10.72 -4.52 22.80
C VAL A 224 11.20 -3.45 21.83
N LEU A 225 11.32 -2.20 22.28
CA LEU A 225 11.84 -1.11 21.44
C LEU A 225 13.36 -1.12 21.36
N THR A 226 13.86 -0.72 20.19
CA THR A 226 15.30 -0.53 19.95
C THR A 226 15.51 0.89 19.38
N PRO A 227 15.62 1.91 20.24
CA PRO A 227 15.91 3.26 19.79
C PRO A 227 17.32 3.34 19.24
N MET A 228 17.50 4.09 18.15
CA MET A 228 18.77 4.31 17.46
C MET A 228 18.97 5.80 17.25
N ALA A 229 20.05 6.34 17.80
CA ALA A 229 20.49 7.71 17.53
C ALA A 229 21.69 7.68 16.58
N PHE A 230 21.75 8.66 15.70
CA PHE A 230 22.76 8.76 14.65
C PHE A 230 23.51 10.08 14.79
N ASP A 231 24.81 9.96 14.76
CA ASP A 231 25.76 11.07 14.69
C ASP A 231 26.65 10.94 13.42
N SER A 232 27.49 11.91 13.18
CA SER A 232 28.38 11.93 12.04
C SER A 232 29.36 10.74 11.97
N SER A 233 29.51 9.99 13.08
CA SER A 233 30.42 8.84 13.18
C SER A 233 29.75 7.51 12.86
N ARG A 234 28.41 7.46 12.78
CA ARG A 234 27.63 6.24 12.56
C ARG A 234 26.91 6.28 11.22
N PRO A 235 27.00 5.22 10.41
CA PRO A 235 26.29 5.17 9.14
C PRO A 235 24.78 5.18 9.38
N PHE A 236 24.03 5.80 8.47
CA PHE A 236 22.57 5.78 8.50
C PHE A 236 22.05 4.34 8.47
N PRO A 237 21.05 3.99 9.31
CA PRO A 237 20.57 2.63 9.41
C PRO A 237 19.86 2.18 8.14
N LEU A 238 20.01 0.92 7.86
CA LEU A 238 19.33 0.29 6.74
C LEU A 238 17.89 -0.04 7.13
N ILE A 239 16.95 0.81 6.73
CA ILE A 239 15.53 0.65 7.00
C ILE A 239 14.93 -0.38 6.05
N ARG A 240 14.22 -1.38 6.58
CA ARG A 240 13.58 -2.43 5.78
C ARG A 240 12.38 -1.90 5.01
N ASN A 241 12.11 -2.53 3.87
CA ASN A 241 10.94 -2.21 3.05
C ASN A 241 9.63 -2.31 3.86
N LYS A 242 8.79 -1.29 3.78
CA LYS A 242 7.47 -1.16 4.42
C LYS A 242 7.44 -1.20 5.96
N THR A 243 8.58 -1.20 6.66
CA THR A 243 8.55 -1.09 8.12
C THR A 243 8.12 0.31 8.53
N LEU A 244 7.26 0.38 9.56
CA LEU A 244 6.87 1.64 10.17
C LEU A 244 7.92 2.03 11.19
N ASN A 245 8.39 3.26 11.12
CA ASN A 245 9.40 3.82 12.01
C ASN A 245 8.97 5.22 12.44
N ILE A 246 9.46 5.70 13.56
CA ILE A 246 9.34 7.07 14.01
C ILE A 246 10.71 7.72 13.88
N ALA A 247 10.80 8.78 13.10
CA ALA A 247 11.96 9.65 13.03
C ALA A 247 11.86 10.71 14.12
N ALA A 248 12.97 11.10 14.73
CA ALA A 248 13.04 12.20 15.66
C ALA A 248 14.25 13.08 15.41
N LEU A 249 14.08 14.38 15.60
CA LEU A 249 15.15 15.35 15.72
C LEU A 249 15.39 15.62 17.20
N LEU A 250 16.62 15.41 17.62
CA LEU A 250 17.05 15.49 19.00
C LEU A 250 18.00 16.68 19.19
N ARG A 251 17.85 17.39 20.32
CA ARG A 251 18.78 18.42 20.79
C ARG A 251 19.35 17.97 22.13
N LYS A 252 20.69 18.00 22.29
CA LYS A 252 21.33 17.69 23.57
C LYS A 252 20.91 18.69 24.65
N LYS A 253 20.55 18.18 25.84
CA LYS A 253 20.21 19.01 27.00
C LYS A 253 21.42 19.71 27.62
N SER A 254 22.61 19.17 27.42
CA SER A 254 23.86 19.71 27.93
C SER A 254 24.86 19.92 26.76
N GLY A 255 25.06 21.15 26.35
CA GLY A 255 26.00 21.53 25.29
C GLY A 255 25.74 22.94 24.80
N GLU A 256 26.82 23.64 24.44
CA GLU A 256 26.75 24.95 23.76
C GLU A 256 26.42 24.79 22.28
N ASP A 257 26.47 23.56 21.75
CA ASP A 257 26.20 23.26 20.35
C ASP A 257 24.71 23.06 20.11
N GLU A 258 24.15 23.89 19.23
CA GLU A 258 22.74 23.76 18.74
C GLU A 258 22.59 22.64 17.68
N GLU A 259 23.58 21.75 17.53
CA GLU A 259 23.54 20.71 16.52
C GLU A 259 22.41 19.71 16.81
N LEU A 260 21.57 19.50 15.79
CA LEU A 260 20.46 18.54 15.85
C LEU A 260 20.98 17.16 15.45
N GLU A 261 20.70 16.17 16.29
CA GLU A 261 20.95 14.76 15.99
C GLU A 261 19.70 14.09 15.47
N PHE A 262 19.87 13.14 14.56
CA PHE A 262 18.77 12.33 14.06
C PHE A 262 18.65 11.03 14.87
N ALA A 263 17.43 10.67 15.21
CA ALA A 263 17.14 9.39 15.85
C ALA A 263 15.98 8.70 15.17
N MET A 264 15.90 7.40 15.38
CA MET A 264 14.83 6.56 14.84
C MET A 264 14.44 5.47 15.82
N VAL A 265 13.14 5.16 15.85
CA VAL A 265 12.58 4.02 16.58
C VAL A 265 11.71 3.22 15.63
N GLN A 266 11.98 1.92 15.49
CA GLN A 266 11.11 1.05 14.70
C GLN A 266 9.88 0.69 15.53
N VAL A 267 8.67 0.87 14.94
CA VAL A 267 7.42 0.39 15.53
C VAL A 267 7.39 -1.14 15.48
N PRO A 268 7.29 -1.83 16.63
CA PRO A 268 7.40 -3.28 16.68
C PRO A 268 6.18 -3.97 16.08
N SER A 269 6.41 -4.90 15.15
CA SER A 269 5.35 -5.68 14.50
C SER A 269 4.83 -6.85 15.36
N VAL A 270 5.47 -7.13 16.48
CA VAL A 270 5.05 -8.19 17.42
C VAL A 270 3.91 -7.76 18.34
N ILE A 271 3.64 -6.45 18.42
CA ILE A 271 2.53 -5.86 19.16
C ILE A 271 1.46 -5.43 18.15
N SER A 272 0.18 -5.53 18.53
CA SER A 272 -0.91 -5.00 17.71
C SER A 272 -0.73 -3.50 17.48
N ARG A 273 -0.83 -3.05 16.23
CA ARG A 273 -0.76 -1.63 15.90
C ARG A 273 -1.97 -0.85 16.42
N ILE A 274 -3.14 -1.50 16.52
CA ILE A 274 -4.34 -0.91 17.10
C ILE A 274 -4.42 -1.36 18.54
N VAL A 275 -4.39 -0.39 19.46
CA VAL A 275 -4.51 -0.59 20.90
C VAL A 275 -5.89 -0.08 21.34
N GLU A 276 -6.66 -0.96 21.98
CA GLU A 276 -7.97 -0.60 22.53
C GLU A 276 -7.77 -0.03 23.94
N LEU A 277 -8.35 1.14 24.19
CA LEU A 277 -8.36 1.82 25.48
C LEU A 277 -9.63 1.45 26.28
N PRO A 278 -9.69 1.80 27.57
CA PRO A 278 -10.94 1.75 28.33
C PRO A 278 -12.07 2.45 27.58
N ARG A 279 -13.28 1.87 27.64
CA ARG A 279 -14.43 2.39 26.92
C ARG A 279 -14.86 3.74 27.49
N GLU A 280 -15.23 4.64 26.60
CA GLU A 280 -15.82 5.94 26.93
C GLU A 280 -17.35 5.79 27.01
N ILE A 281 -18.00 6.47 27.97
CA ILE A 281 -19.45 6.63 28.00
C ILE A 281 -19.75 8.02 27.46
N ASP A 282 -20.53 8.13 26.38
CA ASP A 282 -20.90 9.42 25.81
C ASP A 282 -21.99 10.14 26.62
N GLU A 283 -22.31 11.37 26.23
CA GLU A 283 -23.32 12.22 26.88
C GLU A 283 -24.73 11.58 26.88
N ASP A 284 -25.00 10.67 25.93
CA ASP A 284 -26.25 9.92 25.82
C ASP A 284 -26.24 8.60 26.63
N GLY A 285 -25.15 8.31 27.37
CA GLY A 285 -24.99 7.10 28.16
C GLY A 285 -24.64 5.86 27.32
N LYS A 286 -24.22 6.02 26.06
CA LYS A 286 -23.81 4.91 25.20
C LYS A 286 -22.32 4.65 25.33
N GLU A 287 -21.94 3.36 25.41
CA GLU A 287 -20.55 2.97 25.36
C GLU A 287 -19.96 3.19 23.95
N ARG A 288 -18.79 3.84 23.92
CA ARG A 288 -17.94 3.96 22.74
C ARG A 288 -16.66 3.17 22.92
N ARG A 289 -16.27 2.47 21.88
CA ARG A 289 -14.93 1.87 21.81
C ARG A 289 -13.93 2.95 21.45
N VAL A 290 -12.83 3.01 22.18
CA VAL A 290 -11.74 3.95 21.94
C VAL A 290 -10.52 3.17 21.50
N VAL A 291 -9.88 3.59 20.41
CA VAL A 291 -8.66 2.96 19.90
C VAL A 291 -7.63 4.02 19.56
N ILE A 292 -6.36 3.66 19.76
CA ILE A 292 -5.20 4.49 19.37
C ILE A 292 -4.21 3.63 18.58
N LEU A 293 -3.41 4.27 17.72
CA LEU A 293 -2.35 3.59 17.01
C LEU A 293 -1.09 3.49 17.88
N LEU A 294 -0.35 2.39 17.73
CA LEU A 294 0.84 2.11 18.52
C LEU A 294 1.94 3.17 18.33
N GLU A 295 2.06 3.71 17.12
CA GLU A 295 2.98 4.80 16.82
C GLU A 295 2.70 6.06 17.64
N GLU A 296 1.44 6.41 17.90
CA GLU A 296 1.04 7.55 18.72
C GLU A 296 1.46 7.35 20.19
N ILE A 297 1.31 6.12 20.70
CA ILE A 297 1.76 5.77 22.06
C ILE A 297 3.29 5.88 22.17
N ILE A 298 4.02 5.45 21.14
CA ILE A 298 5.49 5.54 21.14
C ILE A 298 5.91 7.00 21.03
N GLU A 299 5.30 7.77 20.12
CA GLU A 299 5.62 9.18 19.87
C GLU A 299 5.46 10.02 21.13
N ARG A 300 4.36 9.85 21.86
CA ARG A 300 4.13 10.46 23.18
C ARG A 300 5.25 10.14 24.18
N ASN A 301 5.79 8.93 24.14
CA ASN A 301 6.78 8.45 25.10
C ASN A 301 8.22 8.57 24.59
N MET A 302 8.47 9.22 23.44
CA MET A 302 9.82 9.45 22.91
C MET A 302 10.79 10.10 23.90
N PRO A 303 10.39 11.06 24.75
CA PRO A 303 11.29 11.64 25.76
C PRO A 303 11.86 10.62 26.75
N SER A 304 11.15 9.53 27.01
CA SER A 304 11.64 8.45 27.91
C SER A 304 12.68 7.55 27.25
N LEU A 305 12.76 7.55 25.92
CA LEU A 305 13.73 6.77 25.15
C LEU A 305 15.06 7.51 24.99
N PHE A 306 15.05 8.85 25.01
CA PHE A 306 16.21 9.72 24.76
C PHE A 306 16.41 10.71 25.93
N LEU A 307 16.77 10.19 27.11
CA LEU A 307 16.78 10.94 28.37
C LEU A 307 17.66 12.21 28.38
N ASN A 308 18.77 12.17 27.62
CA ASN A 308 19.73 13.28 27.56
C ASN A 308 19.45 14.30 26.44
N TYR A 309 18.28 14.16 25.80
CA TYR A 309 17.87 14.97 24.66
C TYR A 309 16.49 15.56 24.89
N ASP A 310 16.26 16.71 24.27
CA ASP A 310 14.95 17.26 24.00
C ASP A 310 14.48 16.83 22.62
N ILE A 311 13.25 16.37 22.50
CA ILE A 311 12.64 16.03 21.22
C ILE A 311 12.15 17.30 20.55
N VAL A 312 12.80 17.69 19.47
CA VAL A 312 12.44 18.90 18.70
C VAL A 312 11.25 18.62 17.78
N ALA A 313 11.26 17.45 17.15
CA ALA A 313 10.16 16.96 16.31
C ALA A 313 10.21 15.42 16.24
N SER A 314 9.05 14.79 16.13
CA SER A 314 8.93 13.35 15.85
C SER A 314 7.79 13.10 14.87
N HIS A 315 7.99 12.17 13.95
CA HIS A 315 6.98 11.81 12.95
C HIS A 315 7.12 10.37 12.50
N PRO A 316 6.01 9.65 12.32
CA PRO A 316 6.05 8.31 11.75
C PRO A 316 6.35 8.36 10.26
N PHE A 317 7.15 7.42 9.79
CA PHE A 317 7.49 7.28 8.37
C PHE A 317 7.69 5.82 8.00
N ARG A 318 7.64 5.54 6.70
CA ARG A 318 8.04 4.26 6.12
C ARG A 318 8.68 4.46 4.76
N ILE A 319 9.53 3.53 4.38
CA ILE A 319 10.22 3.53 3.09
C ILE A 319 9.70 2.37 2.25
N MET A 320 9.42 2.66 0.98
CA MET A 320 9.18 1.65 -0.05
C MET A 320 10.42 1.50 -0.90
N ARG A 321 10.84 0.25 -1.09
CA ARG A 321 12.05 -0.09 -1.82
C ARG A 321 11.72 -0.77 -3.13
N ASN A 322 12.61 -0.66 -4.10
CA ASN A 322 12.54 -1.42 -5.34
C ASN A 322 12.39 -2.91 -5.02
N ALA A 323 11.32 -3.50 -5.52
CA ALA A 323 10.99 -4.89 -5.35
C ALA A 323 10.84 -5.60 -6.70
N ASP A 324 11.22 -4.93 -7.79
CA ASP A 324 11.30 -5.55 -9.10
C ASP A 324 12.47 -6.55 -9.09
N LEU A 325 12.15 -7.78 -9.48
CA LEU A 325 13.10 -8.89 -9.47
C LEU A 325 13.48 -9.18 -10.92
N THR A 326 14.74 -8.97 -11.23
CA THR A 326 15.34 -9.48 -12.45
C THR A 326 15.95 -10.86 -12.13
N ILE A 327 15.37 -11.92 -12.71
CA ILE A 327 15.90 -13.26 -12.60
C ILE A 327 16.34 -13.65 -14.01
N ASP A 328 17.61 -14.02 -14.14
CA ASP A 328 18.10 -14.65 -15.36
C ASP A 328 17.83 -16.15 -15.26
N GLU A 329 16.78 -16.60 -15.95
CA GLU A 329 16.34 -17.99 -15.93
C GLU A 329 17.34 -18.91 -16.67
N GLU A 330 18.12 -18.36 -17.62
CA GLU A 330 19.07 -19.14 -18.42
C GLU A 330 20.37 -19.43 -17.64
N GLU A 331 20.77 -18.51 -16.73
CA GLU A 331 21.99 -18.68 -15.91
C GLU A 331 21.72 -19.39 -14.57
N ALA A 332 20.44 -19.54 -14.15
CA ALA A 332 20.09 -20.12 -12.86
C ALA A 332 20.21 -21.66 -12.88
N VAL A 333 21.19 -22.20 -12.18
CA VAL A 333 21.36 -23.65 -11.97
C VAL A 333 20.22 -24.23 -11.13
N ASP A 334 19.71 -23.48 -10.17
CA ASP A 334 18.51 -23.76 -9.37
C ASP A 334 17.66 -22.50 -9.27
N LEU A 335 16.58 -22.46 -10.05
CA LEU A 335 15.65 -21.33 -10.10
C LEU A 335 15.02 -21.05 -8.74
N LEU A 336 14.73 -22.07 -7.94
CA LEU A 336 14.11 -21.91 -6.62
C LEU A 336 15.08 -21.23 -5.64
N GLU A 337 16.34 -21.63 -5.66
CA GLU A 337 17.38 -21.01 -4.83
C GLU A 337 17.60 -19.55 -5.23
N GLU A 338 17.64 -19.25 -6.53
CA GLU A 338 17.79 -17.88 -7.02
C GLU A 338 16.59 -17.01 -6.66
N ILE A 339 15.36 -17.52 -6.80
CA ILE A 339 14.15 -16.83 -6.33
C ILE A 339 14.26 -16.53 -4.82
N GLN A 340 14.70 -17.48 -3.99
CA GLN A 340 14.88 -17.24 -2.56
C GLN A 340 15.93 -16.16 -2.26
N LYS A 341 17.04 -16.13 -3.01
CA LYS A 341 18.07 -15.08 -2.87
C LYS A 341 17.51 -13.72 -3.25
N GLN A 342 16.80 -13.63 -4.37
CA GLN A 342 16.19 -12.39 -4.83
C GLN A 342 15.11 -11.88 -3.86
N LEU A 343 14.26 -12.77 -3.32
CA LEU A 343 13.28 -12.41 -2.30
C LEU A 343 13.94 -11.83 -1.03
N LYS A 344 15.11 -12.31 -0.64
CA LYS A 344 15.87 -11.71 0.47
C LYS A 344 16.44 -10.34 0.10
N LYS A 345 16.94 -10.16 -1.12
CA LYS A 345 17.44 -8.87 -1.61
C LYS A 345 16.35 -7.81 -1.72
N ARG A 346 15.10 -8.20 -1.99
CA ARG A 346 13.93 -7.32 -2.11
C ARG A 346 13.73 -6.40 -0.90
N GLN A 347 14.17 -6.80 0.29
CA GLN A 347 14.08 -5.98 1.49
C GLN A 347 15.06 -4.79 1.50
N TRP A 348 16.06 -4.81 0.60
CA TRP A 348 17.22 -3.91 0.58
C TRP A 348 17.41 -3.20 -0.77
N GLY A 349 16.44 -3.27 -1.66
CA GLY A 349 16.44 -2.52 -2.91
C GLY A 349 16.54 -1.00 -2.68
N GLU A 350 16.78 -0.25 -3.74
CA GLU A 350 16.80 1.22 -3.69
C GLU A 350 15.49 1.78 -3.10
N ALA A 351 15.59 2.87 -2.35
CA ALA A 351 14.41 3.56 -1.83
C ALA A 351 13.68 4.29 -2.98
N ILE A 352 12.42 3.94 -3.19
CA ILE A 352 11.60 4.50 -4.29
C ILE A 352 10.66 5.59 -3.78
N ARG A 353 10.12 5.41 -2.57
CA ARG A 353 9.18 6.36 -1.96
C ARG A 353 9.35 6.43 -0.45
#